data_f8818d7b33a2ea38a2c2cc1127e1cdd9
#
_entry.id   f8818d7b33a2ea38a2c2cc1127e1cdd9
#
_cell.length_a   1.000
_cell.length_b   1.000
_cell.length_c   1.000
_cell.angle_alpha   90.00
_cell.angle_beta   90.00
_cell.angle_gamma   90.00
#
_symmetry.space_group_name_H-M   'P 1'
#
loop_
_entity.id
_entity.type
_entity.pdbx_description
1 polymer ?
#
loop_
_entity_poly.entity_id
_entity_poly.type
_entity_poly.pdbx_seq_one_letter_code
_entity_poly.pdbx_strand_id
1 'polypeptide(L)'
;VRATYKINKKFSVKLSVAQFVYNGKVQKPKVTVKVGSKTLSSRYYTVTYRNNKNTGYATVLVQGKGSYAKYAAKTSFAIVPKQMKKTSVKSTVKKKMTVSWVRDPQATQYIIQYSQNKNFTGKTTKTVTISKNTIKARTFTGLTSNKNYYVRIRSVKVVNDKKLYSSWSKTTRVKVK
;
A
#
# COMPACT_ATOMS: atom_id res chain seq x y z
N VAL A 1 23.11 42.90 22.11
CA VAL A 1 21.80 42.70 21.49
C VAL A 1 21.88 41.40 20.68
N ARG A 2 21.25 40.30 21.15
CA ARG A 2 21.15 39.04 20.41
C ARG A 2 20.07 39.21 19.32
N ALA A 3 20.49 39.25 18.08
CA ALA A 3 19.55 39.17 16.95
C ALA A 3 18.97 37.76 16.88
N THR A 4 17.71 37.60 17.26
CA THR A 4 16.93 36.38 17.05
C THR A 4 16.60 36.28 15.56
N TYR A 5 17.41 35.56 14.82
CA TYR A 5 17.09 35.20 13.44
C TYR A 5 15.90 34.22 13.44
N LYS A 6 14.67 34.70 13.15
CA LYS A 6 13.56 33.86 12.77
C LYS A 6 13.91 33.17 11.44
N ILE A 7 14.30 31.88 11.52
CA ILE A 7 14.54 31.04 10.34
C ILE A 7 13.15 30.70 9.75
N ASN A 8 12.61 31.57 8.92
CA ASN A 8 11.27 31.44 8.35
C ASN A 8 11.24 30.88 6.91
N LYS A 9 12.34 30.26 6.43
CA LYS A 9 12.38 29.71 5.08
C LYS A 9 12.77 28.24 5.11
N LYS A 10 11.76 27.37 5.22
CA LYS A 10 11.92 25.92 5.02
C LYS A 10 11.79 25.59 3.53
N PHE A 11 12.44 24.50 3.07
CA PHE A 11 12.12 23.93 1.78
C PHE A 11 10.68 23.40 1.78
N SER A 12 9.90 23.79 0.77
CA SER A 12 8.66 23.11 0.39
C SER A 12 9.01 22.08 -0.66
N VAL A 13 8.68 20.81 -0.38
CA VAL A 13 9.02 19.67 -1.25
C VAL A 13 7.74 19.01 -1.74
N LYS A 14 7.60 18.94 -3.07
CA LYS A 14 6.52 18.22 -3.74
C LYS A 14 7.09 17.05 -4.52
N LEU A 15 6.49 15.87 -4.35
CA LEU A 15 6.79 14.67 -5.14
C LEU A 15 5.81 14.57 -6.32
N SER A 16 6.31 14.11 -7.47
CA SER A 16 5.46 13.87 -8.66
C SER A 16 4.42 12.77 -8.42
N VAL A 17 4.73 11.81 -7.53
CA VAL A 17 3.88 10.67 -7.18
C VAL A 17 3.99 10.43 -5.68
N ALA A 18 2.83 10.32 -5.02
CA ALA A 18 2.77 10.03 -3.58
C ALA A 18 2.76 8.53 -3.25
N GLN A 19 2.46 7.68 -4.24
CA GLN A 19 2.35 6.24 -4.06
C GLN A 19 2.78 5.46 -5.31
N PHE A 20 3.54 4.39 -5.12
CA PHE A 20 3.89 3.40 -6.14
C PHE A 20 3.33 2.03 -5.79
N VAL A 21 3.10 1.20 -6.80
CA VAL A 21 2.88 -0.24 -6.64
C VAL A 21 4.23 -0.95 -6.69
N TYR A 22 4.47 -1.87 -5.76
CA TYR A 22 5.68 -2.67 -5.71
C TYR A 22 5.93 -3.40 -7.04
N ASN A 23 7.13 -3.24 -7.58
CA ASN A 23 7.57 -3.86 -8.85
C ASN A 23 8.96 -4.51 -8.76
N GLY A 24 9.55 -4.57 -7.55
CA GLY A 24 10.89 -5.12 -7.31
C GLY A 24 12.03 -4.16 -7.64
N LYS A 25 11.75 -3.01 -8.23
CA LYS A 25 12.75 -1.99 -8.62
C LYS A 25 12.76 -0.83 -7.62
N VAL A 26 13.87 -0.10 -7.60
CA VAL A 26 14.01 1.15 -6.84
C VAL A 26 13.06 2.21 -7.42
N GLN A 27 12.28 2.89 -6.56
CA GLN A 27 11.35 3.94 -6.92
C GLN A 27 11.94 5.32 -6.57
N LYS A 28 11.93 6.25 -7.52
CA LYS A 28 12.45 7.61 -7.35
C LYS A 28 11.49 8.61 -7.99
N PRO A 29 10.48 9.14 -7.26
CA PRO A 29 9.62 10.19 -7.80
C PRO A 29 10.42 11.45 -8.10
N LYS A 30 10.02 12.21 -9.10
CA LYS A 30 10.56 13.56 -9.33
C LYS A 30 10.28 14.43 -8.11
N VAL A 31 11.28 15.23 -7.71
CA VAL A 31 11.22 16.15 -6.57
C VAL A 31 11.24 17.59 -7.07
N THR A 32 10.23 18.37 -6.68
CA THR A 32 10.21 19.83 -6.88
C THR A 32 10.44 20.49 -5.53
N VAL A 33 11.44 21.37 -5.46
CA VAL A 33 11.81 22.10 -4.24
C VAL A 33 11.52 23.59 -4.43
N LYS A 34 10.87 24.20 -3.43
CA LYS A 34 10.60 25.64 -3.43
C LYS A 34 11.09 26.29 -2.14
N VAL A 35 11.45 27.58 -2.23
CA VAL A 35 11.65 28.51 -1.11
C VAL A 35 10.70 29.68 -1.31
N GLY A 36 9.68 29.79 -0.46
CA GLY A 36 8.54 30.67 -0.74
C GLY A 36 7.85 30.26 -2.06
N SER A 37 7.63 31.19 -2.95
CA SER A 37 7.05 30.96 -4.29
C SER A 37 8.07 30.43 -5.32
N LYS A 38 9.37 30.67 -5.10
CA LYS A 38 10.45 30.37 -6.07
C LYS A 38 10.77 28.88 -6.13
N THR A 39 10.69 28.26 -7.32
CA THR A 39 11.20 26.92 -7.57
C THR A 39 12.71 26.96 -7.73
N LEU A 40 13.42 26.04 -7.03
CA LEU A 40 14.86 25.95 -7.08
C LEU A 40 15.32 25.00 -8.19
N SER A 41 16.40 25.39 -8.89
CA SER A 41 17.14 24.48 -9.76
C SER A 41 17.82 23.38 -8.96
N SER A 42 17.93 22.18 -9.52
CA SER A 42 18.55 20.99 -8.88
C SER A 42 20.01 21.19 -8.47
N ARG A 43 20.71 22.14 -9.08
CA ARG A 43 22.09 22.50 -8.68
C ARG A 43 22.20 23.01 -7.24
N TYR A 44 21.12 23.52 -6.67
CA TYR A 44 21.10 24.11 -5.31
C TYR A 44 20.71 23.13 -4.21
N TYR A 45 20.46 21.85 -4.51
CA TYR A 45 20.15 20.82 -3.52
C TYR A 45 20.55 19.42 -3.96
N THR A 46 20.62 18.51 -3.00
CA THR A 46 20.73 17.06 -3.23
C THR A 46 19.45 16.39 -2.79
N VAL A 47 19.13 15.25 -3.43
CA VAL A 47 18.01 14.38 -3.06
C VAL A 47 18.53 12.99 -2.75
N THR A 48 18.22 12.49 -1.57
CA THR A 48 18.55 11.13 -1.14
C THR A 48 17.27 10.36 -0.87
N TYR A 49 17.20 9.14 -1.40
CA TYR A 49 16.08 8.22 -1.19
C TYR A 49 16.51 7.08 -0.27
N ARG A 50 15.66 6.70 0.69
CA ARG A 50 15.87 5.55 1.58
C ARG A 50 14.63 4.68 1.61
N ASN A 51 14.81 3.34 1.75
CA ASN A 51 13.74 2.35 1.82
C ASN A 51 12.79 2.35 0.61
N ASN A 52 13.30 2.71 -0.57
CA ASN A 52 12.52 2.99 -1.77
C ASN A 52 12.48 1.82 -2.76
N LYS A 53 12.63 0.57 -2.29
CA LYS A 53 12.53 -0.65 -3.10
C LYS A 53 11.39 -1.56 -2.65
N ASN A 54 11.26 -1.81 -1.36
CA ASN A 54 10.26 -2.74 -0.78
C ASN A 54 8.98 -2.01 -0.37
N THR A 55 7.90 -2.77 -0.13
CA THR A 55 6.63 -2.21 0.37
C THR A 55 6.79 -1.54 1.72
N GLY A 56 6.18 -0.39 1.89
CA GLY A 56 6.28 0.44 3.08
C GLY A 56 6.33 1.92 2.73
N TYR A 57 6.88 2.72 3.64
CA TYR A 57 7.12 4.14 3.41
C TYR A 57 8.59 4.37 3.07
N ALA A 58 8.83 4.93 1.90
CA ALA A 58 10.14 5.42 1.50
C ALA A 58 10.34 6.86 1.98
N THR A 59 11.57 7.19 2.36
CA THR A 59 11.95 8.54 2.78
C THR A 59 12.68 9.26 1.66
N VAL A 60 12.36 10.54 1.47
CA VAL A 60 13.07 11.47 0.60
C VAL A 60 13.66 12.57 1.46
N LEU A 61 14.97 12.70 1.43
CA LEU A 61 15.72 13.77 2.10
C LEU A 61 16.20 14.75 1.05
N VAL A 62 15.95 16.02 1.27
CA VAL A 62 16.44 17.13 0.43
C VAL A 62 17.37 17.98 1.28
N GLN A 63 18.62 18.11 0.86
CA GLN A 63 19.63 18.94 1.49
C GLN A 63 20.06 20.06 0.54
N GLY A 64 20.00 21.29 1.01
CA GLY A 64 20.45 22.46 0.26
C GLY A 64 21.97 22.51 0.09
N LYS A 65 22.42 23.23 -0.94
CA LYS A 65 23.83 23.51 -1.27
C LYS A 65 24.07 25.01 -1.41
N GLY A 66 25.33 25.43 -1.26
CA GLY A 66 25.74 26.82 -1.40
C GLY A 66 24.95 27.75 -0.47
N SER A 67 24.38 28.81 -1.00
CA SER A 67 23.55 29.76 -0.25
C SER A 67 22.33 29.13 0.44
N TYR A 68 21.95 27.89 0.08
CA TYR A 68 20.84 27.12 0.65
C TYR A 68 21.32 26.01 1.60
N ALA A 69 22.62 25.87 1.91
CA ALA A 69 23.18 24.76 2.71
C ALA A 69 22.50 24.55 4.06
N LYS A 70 22.00 25.62 4.68
CA LYS A 70 21.26 25.62 5.96
C LYS A 70 19.83 25.07 5.86
N TYR A 71 19.30 24.83 4.65
CA TYR A 71 17.94 24.33 4.45
C TYR A 71 17.95 22.83 4.19
N ALA A 72 17.05 22.14 4.86
CA ALA A 72 16.79 20.73 4.63
C ALA A 72 15.29 20.45 4.75
N ALA A 73 14.84 19.39 4.08
CA ALA A 73 13.47 18.89 4.22
C ALA A 73 13.43 17.38 4.13
N LYS A 74 12.43 16.80 4.78
CA LYS A 74 12.13 15.36 4.74
C LYS A 74 10.68 15.19 4.32
N THR A 75 10.45 14.29 3.37
CA THR A 75 9.11 13.85 2.98
C THR A 75 9.12 12.35 2.72
N SER A 76 7.97 11.76 2.42
CA SER A 76 7.85 10.33 2.18
C SER A 76 6.84 10.03 1.08
N PHE A 77 6.94 8.82 0.51
CA PHE A 77 5.94 8.24 -0.36
C PHE A 77 5.70 6.78 0.01
N ALA A 78 4.54 6.24 -0.37
CA ALA A 78 4.19 4.87 -0.11
C ALA A 78 4.60 3.94 -1.27
N ILE A 79 5.02 2.70 -0.94
CA ILE A 79 5.11 1.59 -1.89
C ILE A 79 4.14 0.53 -1.39
N VAL A 80 3.02 0.38 -2.09
CA VAL A 80 1.96 -0.57 -1.73
C VAL A 80 2.21 -1.96 -2.33
N PRO A 81 1.71 -3.05 -1.72
CA PRO A 81 1.84 -4.38 -2.27
C PRO A 81 1.21 -4.47 -3.67
N LYS A 82 1.71 -5.40 -4.48
CA LYS A 82 1.17 -5.70 -5.80
C LYS A 82 -0.19 -6.41 -5.69
N GLN A 83 -1.07 -6.18 -6.67
CA GLN A 83 -2.32 -6.92 -6.79
C GLN A 83 -2.07 -8.44 -6.83
N MET A 84 -2.83 -9.20 -6.06
CA MET A 84 -2.77 -10.65 -6.05
C MET A 84 -3.38 -11.23 -7.33
N LYS A 85 -2.62 -12.09 -8.03
CA LYS A 85 -3.03 -12.61 -9.36
C LYS A 85 -3.73 -13.95 -9.30
N LYS A 86 -3.32 -14.84 -8.38
CA LYS A 86 -3.81 -16.22 -8.32
C LYS A 86 -4.57 -16.45 -7.02
N THR A 87 -5.88 -16.55 -7.12
CA THR A 87 -6.78 -16.93 -6.03
C THR A 87 -7.64 -18.08 -6.53
N SER A 88 -7.67 -19.18 -5.80
CA SER A 88 -8.55 -20.30 -6.05
C SER A 88 -9.64 -20.34 -4.98
N VAL A 89 -10.87 -20.63 -5.41
CA VAL A 89 -12.00 -20.81 -4.48
C VAL A 89 -12.71 -22.10 -4.84
N LYS A 90 -12.83 -23.01 -3.87
CA LYS A 90 -13.46 -24.32 -4.04
C LYS A 90 -14.48 -24.56 -2.94
N SER A 91 -15.56 -25.26 -3.28
CA SER A 91 -16.56 -25.78 -2.33
C SER A 91 -16.75 -27.27 -2.62
N THR A 92 -16.03 -28.11 -1.90
CA THR A 92 -16.08 -29.59 -2.03
C THR A 92 -16.95 -30.20 -0.95
N VAL A 93 -17.19 -29.50 0.16
CA VAL A 93 -17.98 -29.93 1.32
C VAL A 93 -19.18 -29.00 1.48
N LYS A 94 -20.33 -29.58 1.89
CA LYS A 94 -21.59 -28.87 2.12
C LYS A 94 -21.41 -27.70 3.09
N LYS A 95 -21.98 -26.53 2.77
CA LYS A 95 -21.91 -25.28 3.58
C LYS A 95 -20.50 -24.77 3.86
N LYS A 96 -19.48 -25.20 3.09
CA LYS A 96 -18.08 -24.77 3.25
C LYS A 96 -17.48 -24.27 1.95
N MET A 97 -16.55 -23.34 2.08
CA MET A 97 -15.78 -22.79 0.96
C MET A 97 -14.33 -22.61 1.40
N THR A 98 -13.37 -23.09 0.63
CA THR A 98 -11.94 -22.84 0.86
C THR A 98 -11.41 -21.86 -0.17
N VAL A 99 -10.81 -20.79 0.31
CA VAL A 99 -10.09 -19.80 -0.50
C VAL A 99 -8.60 -20.04 -0.31
N SER A 100 -7.86 -20.17 -1.40
CA SER A 100 -6.40 -20.32 -1.38
C SER A 100 -5.73 -19.31 -2.32
N TRP A 101 -4.49 -18.92 -1.98
CA TRP A 101 -3.75 -17.91 -2.72
C TRP A 101 -2.24 -18.14 -2.66
N VAL A 102 -1.49 -17.50 -3.56
CA VAL A 102 -0.02 -17.49 -3.51
C VAL A 102 0.42 -16.45 -2.48
N ARG A 103 1.37 -16.84 -1.64
CA ARG A 103 1.97 -15.94 -0.64
C ARG A 103 2.57 -14.70 -1.32
N ASP A 104 2.29 -13.53 -0.74
CA ASP A 104 2.97 -12.29 -1.06
C ASP A 104 4.04 -12.01 0.02
N PRO A 105 5.34 -12.14 -0.31
CA PRO A 105 6.42 -11.90 0.66
C PRO A 105 6.53 -10.43 1.08
N GLN A 106 5.95 -9.51 0.32
CA GLN A 106 5.92 -8.08 0.60
C GLN A 106 4.75 -7.66 1.53
N ALA A 107 3.80 -8.55 1.76
CA ALA A 107 2.68 -8.33 2.68
C ALA A 107 3.01 -8.74 4.12
N THR A 108 2.26 -8.22 5.08
CA THR A 108 2.22 -8.70 6.46
C THR A 108 0.92 -9.44 6.76
N GLN A 109 -0.14 -9.11 6.04
CA GLN A 109 -1.51 -9.59 6.24
C GLN A 109 -2.23 -9.73 4.90
N TYR A 110 -3.40 -10.40 4.92
CA TYR A 110 -4.35 -10.39 3.82
C TYR A 110 -5.73 -9.97 4.31
N ILE A 111 -6.54 -9.40 3.43
CA ILE A 111 -7.96 -9.18 3.67
C ILE A 111 -8.73 -9.93 2.58
N ILE A 112 -9.65 -10.79 3.02
CA ILE A 112 -10.58 -11.51 2.16
C ILE A 112 -11.96 -10.89 2.34
N GLN A 113 -12.61 -10.59 1.22
CA GLN A 113 -14.05 -10.32 1.20
C GLN A 113 -14.78 -11.42 0.46
N TYR A 114 -15.89 -11.84 1.02
CA TYR A 114 -16.84 -12.74 0.33
C TYR A 114 -18.27 -12.26 0.51
N SER A 115 -19.10 -12.49 -0.49
CA SER A 115 -20.49 -12.01 -0.51
C SER A 115 -21.33 -12.85 -1.48
N GLN A 116 -22.64 -12.92 -1.25
CA GLN A 116 -23.60 -13.36 -2.26
C GLN A 116 -23.89 -12.27 -3.31
N ASN A 117 -23.52 -11.03 -3.05
CA ASN A 117 -23.62 -9.92 -3.98
C ASN A 117 -22.27 -9.68 -4.69
N LYS A 118 -22.28 -9.71 -6.04
CA LYS A 118 -21.09 -9.51 -6.88
C LYS A 118 -20.39 -8.15 -6.67
N ASN A 119 -21.12 -7.15 -6.21
CA ASN A 119 -20.60 -5.79 -5.99
C ASN A 119 -20.05 -5.61 -4.55
N PHE A 120 -20.14 -6.64 -3.71
CA PHE A 120 -19.69 -6.60 -2.30
C PHE A 120 -20.39 -5.51 -1.48
N THR A 121 -21.67 -5.32 -1.71
CA THR A 121 -22.54 -4.41 -0.94
C THR A 121 -23.55 -5.21 -0.11
N GLY A 122 -24.12 -4.53 0.91
CA GLY A 122 -25.18 -5.09 1.75
C GLY A 122 -24.71 -6.08 2.81
N LYS A 123 -25.69 -6.61 3.58
CA LYS A 123 -25.48 -7.42 4.81
C LYS A 123 -24.78 -8.78 4.55
N THR A 124 -24.82 -9.30 3.33
CA THR A 124 -24.17 -10.57 2.99
C THR A 124 -22.66 -10.45 2.79
N THR A 125 -22.12 -9.24 2.73
CA THR A 125 -20.69 -9.02 2.58
C THR A 125 -19.96 -9.19 3.89
N LYS A 126 -19.02 -10.12 3.92
CA LYS A 126 -18.15 -10.38 5.07
C LYS A 126 -16.71 -10.03 4.71
N THR A 127 -16.01 -9.43 5.67
CA THR A 127 -14.59 -9.06 5.54
C THR A 127 -13.81 -9.75 6.63
N VAL A 128 -12.76 -10.48 6.26
CA VAL A 128 -11.92 -11.24 7.19
C VAL A 128 -10.46 -10.87 6.99
N THR A 129 -9.78 -10.57 8.08
CA THR A 129 -8.33 -10.31 8.09
C THR A 129 -7.57 -11.58 8.43
N ILE A 130 -6.56 -11.90 7.65
CA ILE A 130 -5.60 -12.97 7.89
C ILE A 130 -4.31 -12.29 8.37
N SER A 131 -4.02 -12.36 9.66
CA SER A 131 -2.96 -11.59 10.32
C SER A 131 -1.53 -12.06 10.05
N LYS A 132 -1.35 -13.26 9.45
CA LYS A 132 -0.03 -13.81 9.10
C LYS A 132 0.08 -14.03 7.59
N ASN A 133 1.13 -13.46 6.97
CA ASN A 133 1.36 -13.63 5.53
C ASN A 133 1.84 -15.04 5.13
N THR A 134 2.17 -15.90 6.08
CA THR A 134 2.53 -17.30 5.85
C THR A 134 1.33 -18.18 5.54
N ILE A 135 0.12 -17.77 5.95
CA ILE A 135 -1.13 -18.48 5.66
C ILE A 135 -1.44 -18.34 4.16
N LYS A 136 -1.75 -19.46 3.51
CA LYS A 136 -2.01 -19.53 2.06
C LYS A 136 -3.44 -20.00 1.72
N ALA A 137 -4.23 -20.37 2.73
CA ALA A 137 -5.61 -20.79 2.56
C ALA A 137 -6.45 -20.49 3.80
N ARG A 138 -7.77 -20.34 3.60
CA ARG A 138 -8.76 -20.20 4.66
C ARG A 138 -10.07 -20.87 4.25
N THR A 139 -10.60 -21.70 5.14
CA THR A 139 -11.93 -22.30 4.99
C THR A 139 -12.95 -21.47 5.74
N PHE A 140 -14.06 -21.17 5.09
CA PHE A 140 -15.24 -20.51 5.64
C PHE A 140 -16.35 -21.55 5.76
N THR A 141 -17.07 -21.54 6.88
CA THR A 141 -18.14 -22.48 7.23
C THR A 141 -19.45 -21.74 7.46
N GLY A 142 -20.58 -22.47 7.60
CA GLY A 142 -21.87 -21.87 7.85
C GLY A 142 -22.44 -21.10 6.66
N LEU A 143 -21.97 -21.42 5.45
CA LEU A 143 -22.45 -20.79 4.22
C LEU A 143 -23.77 -21.42 3.78
N THR A 144 -24.57 -20.68 3.00
CA THR A 144 -25.81 -21.18 2.42
C THR A 144 -25.52 -22.08 1.24
N SER A 145 -25.97 -23.35 1.30
CA SER A 145 -25.85 -24.32 0.18
C SER A 145 -26.59 -23.82 -1.05
N ASN A 146 -26.12 -24.23 -2.21
CA ASN A 146 -26.67 -23.90 -3.53
C ASN A 146 -26.66 -22.40 -3.91
N LYS A 147 -26.07 -21.53 -3.09
CA LYS A 147 -25.90 -20.10 -3.39
C LYS A 147 -24.52 -19.82 -3.98
N ASN A 148 -24.48 -18.82 -4.87
CA ASN A 148 -23.22 -18.29 -5.41
C ASN A 148 -22.59 -17.33 -4.40
N TYR A 149 -21.30 -17.49 -4.19
CA TYR A 149 -20.47 -16.57 -3.46
C TYR A 149 -19.39 -15.98 -4.36
N TYR A 150 -19.18 -14.70 -4.23
CA TYR A 150 -18.12 -13.92 -4.87
C TYR A 150 -17.04 -13.65 -3.86
N VAL A 151 -15.79 -13.85 -4.25
CA VAL A 151 -14.62 -13.72 -3.35
C VAL A 151 -13.58 -12.85 -4.01
N ARG A 152 -12.98 -11.95 -3.22
CA ARG A 152 -11.79 -11.20 -3.60
C ARG A 152 -10.83 -11.09 -2.41
N ILE A 153 -9.55 -10.96 -2.69
CA ILE A 153 -8.49 -10.86 -1.70
C ILE A 153 -7.55 -9.71 -2.04
N ARG A 154 -6.95 -9.09 -1.03
CA ARG A 154 -5.87 -8.14 -1.20
C ARG A 154 -4.78 -8.35 -0.17
N SER A 155 -3.54 -8.03 -0.55
CA SER A 155 -2.40 -7.94 0.33
C SER A 155 -2.44 -6.65 1.14
N VAL A 156 -1.93 -6.70 2.36
CA VAL A 156 -1.78 -5.55 3.26
C VAL A 156 -0.36 -5.52 3.81
N LYS A 157 0.30 -4.37 3.75
CA LYS A 157 1.54 -4.09 4.47
C LYS A 157 1.21 -3.17 5.64
N VAL A 158 1.48 -3.62 6.86
CA VAL A 158 1.36 -2.78 8.07
C VAL A 158 2.74 -2.22 8.39
N VAL A 159 2.83 -0.90 8.58
CA VAL A 159 4.04 -0.18 8.98
C VAL A 159 3.63 0.89 9.98
N ASN A 160 4.12 0.83 11.22
CA ASN A 160 3.78 1.77 12.29
C ASN A 160 2.26 2.00 12.37
N ASP A 161 1.49 0.92 12.51
CA ASP A 161 0.02 0.83 12.59
C ASP A 161 -0.75 1.37 11.38
N LYS A 162 -0.05 1.89 10.38
CA LYS A 162 -0.66 2.30 9.11
C LYS A 162 -0.71 1.14 8.12
N LYS A 163 -1.84 0.99 7.45
CA LYS A 163 -2.10 -0.08 6.48
C LYS A 163 -1.95 0.43 5.05
N LEU A 164 -1.07 -0.20 4.29
CA LEU A 164 -0.92 -0.01 2.85
C LEU A 164 -1.56 -1.20 2.14
N TYR A 165 -2.48 -0.93 1.23
CA TYR A 165 -3.29 -1.95 0.58
C TYR A 165 -2.90 -2.12 -0.88
N SER A 166 -2.84 -3.37 -1.35
CA SER A 166 -2.90 -3.63 -2.79
C SER A 166 -4.31 -3.35 -3.33
N SER A 167 -4.42 -3.24 -4.64
CA SER A 167 -5.73 -3.41 -5.30
C SER A 167 -6.30 -4.79 -5.00
N TRP A 168 -7.64 -4.93 -5.03
CA TRP A 168 -8.31 -6.22 -4.91
C TRP A 168 -7.92 -7.15 -6.06
N SER A 169 -7.82 -8.46 -5.80
CA SER A 169 -7.72 -9.47 -6.85
C SER A 169 -8.93 -9.41 -7.79
N LYS A 170 -8.84 -10.06 -8.94
CA LYS A 170 -10.04 -10.38 -9.71
C LYS A 170 -11.02 -11.17 -8.83
N THR A 171 -12.31 -10.87 -8.96
CA THR A 171 -13.38 -11.59 -8.25
C THR A 171 -13.52 -13.01 -8.79
N THR A 172 -13.55 -13.98 -7.89
CA THR A 172 -13.81 -15.39 -8.21
C THR A 172 -15.19 -15.77 -7.69
N ARG A 173 -15.99 -16.46 -8.51
CA ARG A 173 -17.30 -16.98 -8.14
C ARG A 173 -17.21 -18.47 -7.81
N VAL A 174 -17.90 -18.92 -6.79
CA VAL A 174 -18.08 -20.34 -6.44
C VAL A 174 -19.55 -20.59 -6.05
N LYS A 175 -20.13 -21.71 -6.49
CA LYS A 175 -21.40 -22.21 -5.96
C LYS A 175 -21.09 -23.11 -4.77
N VAL A 176 -21.63 -22.79 -3.59
CA VAL A 176 -21.42 -23.57 -2.36
C VAL A 176 -22.26 -24.85 -2.41
N LYS A 177 -21.63 -25.97 -2.09
CA LYS A 177 -22.33 -27.28 -1.96
C LYS A 177 -23.27 -27.31 -0.76
#